data_5d1559079b957dde68d0a55b12f6f159
#
_entry.id   5d1559079b957dde68d0a55b12f6f159
#
_cell.length_a   1.000
_cell.length_b   1.000
_cell.length_c   1.000
_cell.angle_alpha   90.00
_cell.angle_beta   90.00
_cell.angle_gamma   90.00
#
_symmetry.space_group_name_H-M   'P 1'
#
loop_
_entity.id
_entity.type
_entity.pdbx_description
1 polymer ?
#
loop_
_entity_poly.entity_id
_entity_poly.type
_entity_poly.pdbx_seq_one_letter_code
_entity_poly.pdbx_strand_id
1 'polypeptide(L)'
;MSNVLVVHPDDRSTDFLKFIYDGKGYDVVNFKDAFKGDALKFHPEECKEFVREQIRLHDKIIMLGHGTPNGLLNPKLGGYIVDDSFVDMLKDKECVSIWCYSDMFFRQNNIFRNEFHTGMIISETLEQLMMLGRVYLDHEEQLKNMELFGRVVGECIEKSPEEMKEYVLKYYVGDDPVTKFNRKNILVF
;
A
#
# COMPACT_ATOMS: atom_id res chain seq x y z
N MET A 1 15.24 14.47 10.55
CA MET A 1 14.56 13.16 10.48
C MET A 1 13.38 13.36 9.56
N SER A 2 13.12 12.44 8.67
CA SER A 2 11.91 12.50 7.84
C SER A 2 10.70 12.38 8.76
N ASN A 3 9.65 13.18 8.51
CA ASN A 3 8.39 13.06 9.24
C ASN A 3 7.43 12.09 8.54
N VAL A 4 8.00 11.15 7.77
CA VAL A 4 7.28 10.16 6.95
C VAL A 4 7.57 8.77 7.45
N LEU A 5 6.50 8.05 7.79
CA LEU A 5 6.52 6.63 8.12
C LEU A 5 6.01 5.80 6.95
N VAL A 6 6.73 4.73 6.62
CA VAL A 6 6.26 3.69 5.70
C VAL A 6 5.93 2.43 6.50
N VAL A 7 4.71 1.94 6.40
CA VAL A 7 4.29 0.64 6.91
C VAL A 7 4.12 -0.30 5.72
N HIS A 8 5.09 -1.18 5.50
CA HIS A 8 5.10 -2.13 4.39
C HIS A 8 5.47 -3.52 4.90
N PRO A 9 4.51 -4.36 5.31
CA PRO A 9 4.77 -5.73 5.74
C PRO A 9 5.54 -6.52 4.68
N ASP A 10 6.66 -7.13 5.08
CA ASP A 10 7.56 -7.82 4.16
C ASP A 10 6.90 -9.04 3.52
N ASP A 11 6.60 -8.92 2.24
CA ASP A 11 6.03 -9.95 1.38
C ASP A 11 6.59 -9.83 -0.03
N ARG A 12 7.05 -10.97 -0.60
CA ARG A 12 7.65 -10.99 -1.94
C ARG A 12 6.69 -10.54 -3.05
N SER A 13 5.41 -10.82 -2.90
CA SER A 13 4.39 -10.45 -3.90
C SER A 13 4.16 -8.94 -3.98
N THR A 14 4.56 -8.20 -2.94
CA THR A 14 4.46 -6.74 -2.88
C THR A 14 5.81 -6.01 -2.97
N ASP A 15 6.91 -6.73 -3.29
CA ASP A 15 8.26 -6.15 -3.37
C ASP A 15 8.37 -4.97 -4.33
N PHE A 16 7.55 -4.91 -5.37
CA PHE A 16 7.49 -3.77 -6.29
C PHE A 16 7.11 -2.44 -5.60
N LEU A 17 6.43 -2.49 -4.46
CA LEU A 17 6.08 -1.29 -3.69
C LEU A 17 7.31 -0.65 -3.01
N LYS A 18 8.43 -1.35 -2.91
CA LYS A 18 9.70 -0.78 -2.41
C LYS A 18 10.19 0.39 -3.25
N PHE A 19 9.92 0.39 -4.55
CA PHE A 19 10.26 1.52 -5.42
C PHE A 19 9.62 2.85 -5.00
N ILE A 20 8.56 2.82 -4.19
CA ILE A 20 7.89 4.01 -3.69
C ILE A 20 8.76 4.78 -2.69
N TYR A 21 9.54 4.08 -1.86
CA TYR A 21 10.28 4.67 -0.75
C TYR A 21 11.78 4.42 -0.73
N ASP A 22 12.29 3.50 -1.55
CA ASP A 22 13.73 3.21 -1.60
C ASP A 22 14.56 4.46 -1.89
N GLY A 23 15.60 4.68 -1.07
CA GLY A 23 16.50 5.83 -1.20
C GLY A 23 15.95 7.18 -0.70
N LYS A 24 14.75 7.25 -0.15
CA LYS A 24 14.12 8.51 0.30
C LYS A 24 14.43 8.89 1.76
N GLY A 25 15.03 7.98 2.53
CA GLY A 25 15.38 8.24 3.93
C GLY A 25 14.18 8.31 4.87
N TYR A 26 13.06 7.66 4.52
CA TYR A 26 11.89 7.51 5.38
C TYR A 26 12.12 6.49 6.47
N ASP A 27 11.36 6.59 7.56
CA ASP A 27 11.31 5.56 8.58
C ASP A 27 10.42 4.41 8.10
N VAL A 28 10.95 3.17 8.08
CA VAL A 28 10.27 2.01 7.48
C VAL A 28 10.02 0.93 8.52
N VAL A 29 8.76 0.51 8.64
CA VAL A 29 8.33 -0.65 9.42
C VAL A 29 7.93 -1.77 8.46
N ASN A 30 8.75 -2.82 8.37
CA ASN A 30 8.52 -3.94 7.45
C ASN A 30 8.44 -5.32 8.13
N PHE A 31 8.76 -5.41 9.41
CA PHE A 31 8.80 -6.66 10.18
C PHE A 31 9.73 -7.75 9.63
N LYS A 32 10.60 -7.43 8.66
CA LYS A 32 11.53 -8.40 8.06
C LYS A 32 12.45 -9.03 9.10
N ASP A 33 12.99 -8.21 10.00
CA ASP A 33 13.92 -8.64 11.04
C ASP A 33 13.22 -9.16 12.31
N ALA A 34 11.93 -8.88 12.45
CA ALA A 34 11.12 -9.44 13.53
C ALA A 34 10.98 -10.97 13.43
N PHE A 35 11.23 -11.55 12.25
CA PHE A 35 11.11 -12.98 11.96
C PHE A 35 12.44 -13.72 11.76
N LYS A 36 13.60 -13.04 11.92
CA LYS A 36 14.91 -13.69 11.90
C LYS A 36 15.19 -14.36 13.25
N GLY A 37 14.76 -15.60 13.38
CA GLY A 37 14.84 -16.44 14.59
C GLY A 37 13.47 -16.52 15.26
N ASP A 38 13.07 -17.70 15.68
CA ASP A 38 11.78 -18.07 16.30
C ASP A 38 10.59 -17.13 15.99
N ALA A 39 9.79 -17.51 15.00
CA ALA A 39 8.56 -16.83 14.57
C ALA A 39 7.52 -16.58 15.70
N LEU A 40 7.79 -17.08 16.89
CA LEU A 40 6.96 -16.99 18.09
C LEU A 40 7.29 -15.78 19.01
N LYS A 41 8.27 -14.94 18.65
CA LYS A 41 8.69 -13.83 19.55
C LYS A 41 7.84 -12.57 19.45
N PHE A 42 7.05 -12.40 18.40
CA PHE A 42 6.20 -11.23 18.26
C PHE A 42 4.73 -11.64 18.15
N HIS A 43 4.00 -11.38 19.21
CA HIS A 43 2.54 -11.51 19.17
C HIS A 43 1.97 -10.46 18.19
N PRO A 44 0.92 -10.76 17.39
CA PRO A 44 0.31 -9.80 16.47
C PRO A 44 -0.02 -8.45 17.10
N GLU A 45 -0.51 -8.44 18.34
CA GLU A 45 -0.83 -7.20 19.06
C GLU A 45 0.40 -6.37 19.44
N GLU A 46 1.55 -6.99 19.71
CA GLU A 46 2.81 -6.28 19.95
C GLU A 46 3.29 -5.57 18.68
N CYS A 47 3.13 -6.22 17.52
CA CYS A 47 3.42 -5.59 16.23
C CYS A 47 2.50 -4.40 15.95
N LYS A 48 1.20 -4.52 16.25
CA LYS A 48 0.25 -3.41 16.12
C LYS A 48 0.60 -2.25 17.05
N GLU A 49 0.93 -2.53 18.31
CA GLU A 49 1.31 -1.47 19.24
C GLU A 49 2.57 -0.75 18.80
N PHE A 50 3.57 -1.48 18.30
CA PHE A 50 4.74 -0.86 17.71
C PHE A 50 4.38 0.06 16.53
N VAL A 51 3.48 -0.37 15.62
CA VAL A 51 3.01 0.50 14.53
C VAL A 51 2.28 1.73 15.07
N ARG A 52 1.43 1.59 16.11
CA ARG A 52 0.75 2.73 16.76
C ARG A 52 1.75 3.76 17.31
N GLU A 53 2.80 3.28 17.98
CA GLU A 53 3.86 4.15 18.50
C GLU A 53 4.54 4.90 17.36
N GLN A 54 4.86 4.22 16.26
CA GLN A 54 5.49 4.88 15.11
C GLN A 54 4.55 5.90 14.45
N ILE A 55 3.27 5.59 14.27
CA ILE A 55 2.28 6.55 13.70
C ILE A 55 2.18 7.81 14.57
N ARG A 56 2.24 7.70 15.90
CA ARG A 56 2.21 8.88 16.79
C ARG A 56 3.35 9.87 16.54
N LEU A 57 4.50 9.35 16.09
CA LEU A 57 5.73 10.13 15.90
C LEU A 57 5.83 10.79 14.52
N HIS A 58 4.94 10.46 13.58
CA HIS A 58 5.03 10.91 12.18
C HIS A 58 3.74 11.62 11.74
N ASP A 59 3.85 12.55 10.80
CA ASP A 59 2.71 13.31 10.27
C ASP A 59 2.17 12.71 8.97
N LYS A 60 3.05 12.11 8.16
CA LYS A 60 2.69 11.43 6.91
C LYS A 60 2.91 9.93 7.04
N ILE A 61 1.87 9.16 6.71
CA ILE A 61 1.86 7.70 6.82
C ILE A 61 1.62 7.09 5.43
N ILE A 62 2.59 6.33 4.96
CA ILE A 62 2.50 5.58 3.70
C ILE A 62 2.28 4.11 4.06
N MET A 63 1.15 3.55 3.70
CA MET A 63 0.76 2.19 4.01
C MET A 63 0.67 1.36 2.73
N LEU A 64 1.47 0.31 2.64
CA LEU A 64 1.70 -0.45 1.41
C LEU A 64 1.57 -1.95 1.66
N GLY A 65 0.97 -2.70 0.74
CA GLY A 65 0.94 -4.15 0.82
C GLY A 65 -0.35 -4.80 0.37
N HIS A 66 -0.62 -5.99 0.87
CA HIS A 66 -1.92 -6.63 0.73
C HIS A 66 -2.93 -6.07 1.72
N GLY A 67 -4.20 -6.06 1.32
CA GLY A 67 -5.25 -5.64 2.22
C GLY A 67 -6.65 -5.99 1.74
N THR A 68 -7.61 -5.58 2.54
CA THR A 68 -9.04 -5.75 2.31
C THR A 68 -9.76 -4.47 2.74
N PRO A 69 -11.08 -4.37 2.59
CA PRO A 69 -11.84 -3.28 3.19
C PRO A 69 -11.69 -3.14 4.72
N ASN A 70 -11.17 -4.16 5.40
CA ASN A 70 -10.99 -4.14 6.86
C ASN A 70 -9.58 -3.69 7.29
N GLY A 71 -8.65 -3.46 6.35
CA GLY A 71 -7.33 -2.93 6.67
C GLY A 71 -6.17 -3.55 5.89
N LEU A 72 -4.96 -3.15 6.29
CA LEU A 72 -3.69 -3.64 5.76
C LEU A 72 -3.31 -4.97 6.42
N LEU A 73 -3.06 -6.00 5.62
CA LEU A 73 -2.69 -7.32 6.08
C LEU A 73 -1.20 -7.42 6.43
N ASN A 74 -0.89 -8.23 7.42
CA ASN A 74 0.44 -8.81 7.57
C ASN A 74 0.35 -10.32 7.31
N PRO A 75 0.72 -10.78 6.11
CA PRO A 75 0.59 -12.19 5.74
C PRO A 75 1.34 -13.15 6.68
N LYS A 76 2.48 -12.71 7.23
CA LYS A 76 3.28 -13.52 8.14
C LYS A 76 2.67 -13.68 9.53
N LEU A 77 1.90 -12.69 9.98
CA LEU A 77 1.19 -12.73 11.27
C LEU A 77 -0.21 -13.34 11.16
N GLY A 78 -0.71 -13.53 9.92
CA GLY A 78 -2.03 -14.09 9.69
C GLY A 78 -3.18 -13.16 10.09
N GLY A 79 -2.97 -11.83 10.07
CA GLY A 79 -3.96 -10.85 10.46
C GLY A 79 -3.70 -9.45 9.92
N TYR A 80 -4.47 -8.47 10.39
CA TYR A 80 -4.27 -7.07 10.03
C TYR A 80 -3.17 -6.44 10.90
N ILE A 81 -2.34 -5.61 10.29
CA ILE A 81 -1.36 -4.77 10.99
C ILE A 81 -1.88 -3.35 11.19
N VAL A 82 -2.79 -2.92 10.31
CA VAL A 82 -3.60 -1.71 10.47
C VAL A 82 -5.05 -2.11 10.22
N ASP A 83 -5.92 -1.85 11.17
CA ASP A 83 -7.35 -2.13 11.14
C ASP A 83 -8.17 -0.96 11.72
N ASP A 84 -9.44 -1.18 11.98
CA ASP A 84 -10.37 -0.17 12.53
C ASP A 84 -9.91 0.44 13.86
N SER A 85 -9.12 -0.29 14.65
CA SER A 85 -8.55 0.24 15.91
C SER A 85 -7.53 1.36 15.71
N PHE A 86 -7.10 1.64 14.48
CA PHE A 86 -6.19 2.74 14.13
C PHE A 86 -6.91 4.00 13.65
N VAL A 87 -8.21 3.94 13.43
CA VAL A 87 -9.01 5.00 12.78
C VAL A 87 -8.83 6.36 13.44
N ASP A 88 -8.96 6.44 14.76
CA ASP A 88 -8.85 7.73 15.46
C ASP A 88 -7.47 8.36 15.34
N MET A 89 -6.46 7.54 15.23
CA MET A 89 -5.07 7.97 15.06
C MET A 89 -4.78 8.44 13.63
N LEU A 90 -5.37 7.80 12.62
CA LEU A 90 -5.16 8.13 11.21
C LEU A 90 -5.92 9.39 10.79
N LYS A 91 -7.01 9.78 11.50
CA LYS A 91 -7.80 10.98 11.18
C LYS A 91 -6.99 12.28 11.14
N ASP A 92 -5.90 12.37 11.88
CA ASP A 92 -5.06 13.55 11.97
C ASP A 92 -3.76 13.46 11.16
N LYS A 93 -3.59 12.40 10.36
CA LYS A 93 -2.39 12.14 9.56
C LYS A 93 -2.65 12.35 8.08
N GLU A 94 -1.62 12.72 7.32
CA GLU A 94 -1.63 12.62 5.87
C GLU A 94 -1.37 11.16 5.47
N CYS A 95 -2.31 10.52 4.78
CA CYS A 95 -2.21 9.12 4.43
C CYS A 95 -2.06 8.90 2.92
N VAL A 96 -1.17 7.99 2.56
CA VAL A 96 -1.09 7.36 1.24
C VAL A 96 -1.29 5.87 1.44
N SER A 97 -2.32 5.30 0.84
CA SER A 97 -2.74 3.93 1.13
C SER A 97 -2.84 3.11 -0.15
N ILE A 98 -1.90 2.18 -0.31
CA ILE A 98 -1.79 1.32 -1.50
C ILE A 98 -1.90 -0.13 -1.08
N TRP A 99 -3.13 -0.62 -0.99
CA TRP A 99 -3.54 -2.02 -0.87
C TRP A 99 -4.92 -2.21 -1.48
N CYS A 100 -5.29 -3.45 -1.78
CA CYS A 100 -6.59 -3.76 -2.37
C CYS A 100 -7.74 -3.29 -1.47
N TYR A 101 -8.58 -2.39 -2.00
CA TYR A 101 -9.73 -1.80 -1.30
C TYR A 101 -9.37 -0.86 -0.13
N SER A 102 -8.22 -0.19 -0.17
CA SER A 102 -7.90 0.83 0.83
C SER A 102 -8.93 1.95 0.86
N ASP A 103 -9.47 2.34 -0.28
CA ASP A 103 -10.54 3.32 -0.38
C ASP A 103 -11.79 2.93 0.42
N MET A 104 -12.15 1.65 0.42
CA MET A 104 -13.29 1.15 1.19
C MET A 104 -13.03 1.20 2.70
N PHE A 105 -11.78 0.88 3.15
CA PHE A 105 -11.40 1.01 4.55
C PHE A 105 -11.61 2.44 5.05
N PHE A 106 -11.10 3.43 4.34
CA PHE A 106 -11.22 4.83 4.74
C PHE A 106 -12.67 5.32 4.71
N ARG A 107 -13.46 4.96 3.67
CA ARG A 107 -14.88 5.30 3.57
C ARG A 107 -15.73 4.70 4.69
N GLN A 108 -15.56 3.42 5.00
CA GLN A 108 -16.31 2.73 6.05
C GLN A 108 -16.05 3.35 7.43
N ASN A 109 -14.85 3.86 7.64
CA ASN A 109 -14.42 4.48 8.90
C ASN A 109 -14.63 5.99 8.94
N ASN A 110 -15.31 6.57 7.94
CA ASN A 110 -15.61 8.00 7.83
C ASN A 110 -14.35 8.90 7.89
N ILE A 111 -13.25 8.44 7.30
CA ILE A 111 -12.05 9.24 7.11
C ILE A 111 -12.10 9.80 5.68
N PHE A 112 -12.49 11.08 5.57
CA PHE A 112 -12.60 11.80 4.30
C PHE A 112 -11.65 13.01 4.35
N ARG A 113 -10.42 12.82 3.96
CA ARG A 113 -9.41 13.87 3.90
C ARG A 113 -8.65 13.70 2.62
N ASN A 114 -8.87 14.44 1.64
CA ASN A 114 -8.12 14.50 0.40
C ASN A 114 -6.80 13.66 0.40
N GLU A 115 -6.94 12.34 0.33
CA GLU A 115 -5.87 11.36 0.48
C GLU A 115 -5.78 10.45 -0.76
N PHE A 116 -4.59 9.87 -0.99
CA PHE A 116 -4.37 8.98 -2.13
C PHE A 116 -4.62 7.53 -1.72
N HIS A 117 -5.55 6.88 -2.41
CA HIS A 117 -5.98 5.52 -2.14
C HIS A 117 -5.99 4.65 -3.40
N THR A 118 -6.00 3.34 -3.19
CA THR A 118 -6.30 2.39 -4.26
C THR A 118 -7.55 1.57 -3.94
N GLY A 119 -8.35 1.32 -4.99
CA GLY A 119 -9.33 0.24 -4.99
C GLY A 119 -8.64 -1.11 -5.18
N MET A 120 -9.28 -2.03 -5.90
CA MET A 120 -8.62 -3.30 -6.27
C MET A 120 -7.50 -3.04 -7.27
N ILE A 121 -6.30 -3.52 -6.95
CA ILE A 121 -5.14 -3.50 -7.84
C ILE A 121 -4.82 -4.94 -8.26
N ILE A 122 -4.69 -5.18 -9.55
CA ILE A 122 -4.22 -6.46 -10.08
C ILE A 122 -2.70 -6.46 -10.08
N SER A 123 -2.11 -7.23 -9.18
CA SER A 123 -0.66 -7.38 -9.02
C SER A 123 -0.14 -8.77 -9.38
N GLU A 124 -1.02 -9.75 -9.50
CA GLU A 124 -0.69 -11.15 -9.77
C GLU A 124 -1.54 -11.75 -10.89
N THR A 125 -1.03 -12.81 -11.51
CA THR A 125 -1.70 -13.53 -12.63
C THR A 125 -3.05 -14.10 -12.21
N LEU A 126 -3.17 -14.61 -10.97
CA LEU A 126 -4.44 -15.14 -10.45
C LEU A 126 -5.51 -14.04 -10.35
N GLU A 127 -5.12 -12.85 -9.93
CA GLU A 127 -6.04 -11.70 -9.84
C GLU A 127 -6.53 -11.25 -11.22
N GLN A 128 -5.69 -11.36 -12.27
CA GLN A 128 -6.15 -11.12 -13.65
C GLN A 128 -7.30 -12.07 -14.01
N LEU A 129 -7.14 -13.37 -13.70
CA LEU A 129 -8.18 -14.36 -13.98
C LEU A 129 -9.46 -14.04 -13.21
N MET A 130 -9.35 -13.67 -11.95
CA MET A 130 -10.51 -13.36 -11.09
C MET A 130 -11.23 -12.08 -11.52
N MET A 131 -10.49 -11.02 -11.86
CA MET A 131 -11.06 -9.70 -12.13
C MET A 131 -11.38 -9.45 -13.60
N LEU A 132 -10.65 -10.08 -14.52
CA LEU A 132 -10.77 -9.86 -15.97
C LEU A 132 -11.23 -11.12 -16.74
N GLY A 133 -11.39 -12.27 -16.06
CA GLY A 133 -11.84 -13.53 -16.65
C GLY A 133 -10.76 -14.27 -17.43
N ARG A 134 -9.59 -13.69 -17.64
CA ARG A 134 -8.43 -14.33 -18.29
C ARG A 134 -7.12 -13.64 -17.96
N VAL A 135 -6.01 -14.31 -18.25
CA VAL A 135 -4.66 -13.75 -18.16
C VAL A 135 -4.34 -12.95 -19.43
N TYR A 136 -3.89 -11.72 -19.29
CA TYR A 136 -3.47 -10.80 -20.37
C TYR A 136 -1.97 -10.56 -20.37
N LEU A 137 -1.36 -10.49 -19.19
CA LEU A 137 0.07 -10.36 -18.98
C LEU A 137 0.58 -11.66 -18.36
N ASP A 138 1.64 -12.21 -18.90
CA ASP A 138 2.32 -13.32 -18.23
C ASP A 138 3.00 -12.84 -16.94
N HIS A 139 3.66 -13.75 -16.21
CA HIS A 139 4.26 -13.42 -14.93
C HIS A 139 5.35 -12.33 -15.02
N GLU A 140 6.18 -12.39 -16.06
CA GLU A 140 7.27 -11.42 -16.25
C GLU A 140 6.74 -10.05 -16.67
N GLU A 141 5.77 -10.03 -17.56
CA GLU A 141 5.08 -8.81 -17.99
C GLU A 141 4.34 -8.15 -16.81
N GLN A 142 3.68 -8.96 -15.98
CA GLN A 142 3.00 -8.49 -14.77
C GLN A 142 3.98 -7.86 -13.79
N LEU A 143 5.13 -8.48 -13.54
CA LEU A 143 6.17 -7.91 -12.67
C LEU A 143 6.66 -6.56 -13.20
N LYS A 144 6.98 -6.45 -14.50
CA LYS A 144 7.39 -5.19 -15.13
C LYS A 144 6.32 -4.11 -15.02
N ASN A 145 5.05 -4.49 -15.18
CA ASN A 145 3.92 -3.59 -15.05
C ASN A 145 3.83 -3.03 -13.61
N MET A 146 3.98 -3.89 -12.60
CA MET A 146 3.92 -3.48 -11.21
C MET A 146 5.16 -2.71 -10.76
N GLU A 147 6.35 -3.03 -11.27
CA GLU A 147 7.55 -2.19 -11.06
C GLU A 147 7.36 -0.79 -11.63
N LEU A 148 6.79 -0.66 -12.83
CA LEU A 148 6.45 0.63 -13.41
C LEU A 148 5.49 1.40 -12.50
N PHE A 149 4.44 0.75 -12.00
CA PHE A 149 3.51 1.35 -11.05
C PHE A 149 4.23 1.89 -9.81
N GLY A 150 5.04 1.04 -9.15
CA GLY A 150 5.78 1.43 -7.94
C GLY A 150 6.74 2.61 -8.18
N ARG A 151 7.47 2.63 -9.30
CA ARG A 151 8.37 3.73 -9.68
C ARG A 151 7.60 5.03 -9.90
N VAL A 152 6.53 4.99 -10.69
CA VAL A 152 5.73 6.17 -11.00
C VAL A 152 5.11 6.78 -9.74
N VAL A 153 4.59 5.95 -8.84
CA VAL A 153 4.09 6.43 -7.53
C VAL A 153 5.25 7.02 -6.70
N GLY A 154 6.39 6.33 -6.66
CA GLY A 154 7.58 6.82 -5.94
C GLY A 154 8.07 8.19 -6.42
N GLU A 155 8.00 8.49 -7.73
CA GLU A 155 8.38 9.78 -8.29
C GLU A 155 7.46 10.93 -7.86
N CYS A 156 6.24 10.65 -7.47
CA CYS A 156 5.25 11.66 -7.08
C CYS A 156 4.80 11.61 -5.62
N ILE A 157 5.37 10.75 -4.79
CA ILE A 157 4.91 10.51 -3.40
C ILE A 157 4.93 11.74 -2.50
N GLU A 158 5.72 12.76 -2.83
CA GLU A 158 5.81 14.02 -2.10
C GLU A 158 4.82 15.10 -2.60
N LYS A 159 4.05 14.80 -3.64
CA LYS A 159 3.06 15.72 -4.20
C LYS A 159 1.75 15.65 -3.41
N SER A 160 0.88 16.63 -3.64
CA SER A 160 -0.52 16.53 -3.15
C SER A 160 -1.23 15.29 -3.74
N PRO A 161 -2.24 14.75 -3.07
CA PRO A 161 -2.95 13.56 -3.56
C PRO A 161 -3.51 13.71 -4.98
N GLU A 162 -4.05 14.88 -5.34
CA GLU A 162 -4.52 15.16 -6.69
C GLU A 162 -3.38 15.15 -7.71
N GLU A 163 -2.28 15.82 -7.39
CA GLU A 163 -1.10 15.83 -8.26
C GLU A 163 -0.49 14.43 -8.39
N MET A 164 -0.51 13.63 -7.32
CA MET A 164 -0.12 12.21 -7.37
C MET A 164 -0.99 11.45 -8.36
N LYS A 165 -2.32 11.58 -8.25
CA LYS A 165 -3.27 10.90 -9.14
C LYS A 165 -3.05 11.32 -10.60
N GLU A 166 -2.93 12.62 -10.87
CA GLU A 166 -2.67 13.13 -12.23
C GLU A 166 -1.34 12.59 -12.77
N TYR A 167 -0.29 12.59 -11.95
CA TYR A 167 1.01 12.08 -12.31
C TYR A 167 0.98 10.58 -12.64
N VAL A 168 0.37 9.78 -11.76
CA VAL A 168 0.24 8.33 -11.97
C VAL A 168 -0.58 8.06 -13.23
N LEU A 169 -1.71 8.74 -13.44
CA LEU A 169 -2.51 8.57 -14.65
C LEU A 169 -1.79 9.02 -15.93
N LYS A 170 -0.82 9.91 -15.84
CA LYS A 170 -0.02 10.38 -16.97
C LYS A 170 1.11 9.43 -17.34
N TYR A 171 1.78 8.82 -16.37
CA TYR A 171 3.02 8.08 -16.58
C TYR A 171 2.91 6.56 -16.39
N TYR A 172 1.97 6.08 -15.58
CA TYR A 172 1.62 4.66 -15.52
C TYR A 172 0.65 4.36 -16.66
N VAL A 173 1.19 4.09 -17.84
CA VAL A 173 0.42 3.90 -19.08
C VAL A 173 0.70 2.53 -19.71
N GLY A 174 -0.33 1.96 -20.33
CA GLY A 174 -0.28 0.72 -21.08
C GLY A 174 -1.61 0.49 -21.78
N ASP A 175 -1.57 -0.23 -22.89
CA ASP A 175 -2.78 -0.57 -23.66
C ASP A 175 -3.44 -1.87 -23.20
N ASP A 176 -2.77 -2.63 -22.34
CA ASP A 176 -3.27 -3.87 -21.78
C ASP A 176 -4.42 -3.64 -20.78
N PRO A 177 -5.33 -4.63 -20.62
CA PRO A 177 -6.47 -4.52 -19.72
C PRO A 177 -6.11 -4.41 -18.23
N VAL A 178 -4.95 -4.92 -17.79
CA VAL A 178 -4.48 -4.86 -16.40
C VAL A 178 -4.13 -3.42 -16.04
N THR A 179 -3.29 -2.78 -16.85
CA THR A 179 -2.94 -1.36 -16.67
C THR A 179 -4.19 -0.49 -16.68
N LYS A 180 -5.10 -0.71 -17.64
CA LYS A 180 -6.37 0.05 -17.70
C LYS A 180 -7.26 -0.17 -16.48
N PHE A 181 -7.30 -1.39 -15.95
CA PHE A 181 -8.03 -1.70 -14.73
C PHE A 181 -7.42 -0.99 -13.52
N ASN A 182 -6.11 -1.13 -13.30
CA ASN A 182 -5.40 -0.54 -12.18
C ASN A 182 -5.55 1.00 -12.17
N ARG A 183 -5.42 1.64 -13.32
CA ARG A 183 -5.60 3.11 -13.47
C ARG A 183 -6.97 3.60 -13.01
N LYS A 184 -8.05 2.84 -13.24
CA LYS A 184 -9.41 3.19 -12.78
C LYS A 184 -9.56 3.09 -11.27
N ASN A 185 -8.69 2.35 -10.62
CA ASN A 185 -8.68 2.11 -9.18
C ASN A 185 -7.68 3.03 -8.42
N ILE A 186 -7.22 4.11 -9.06
CA ILE A 186 -6.43 5.17 -8.41
C ILE A 186 -7.39 6.28 -7.99
N LEU A 187 -7.53 6.48 -6.70
CA LEU A 187 -8.59 7.28 -6.10
C LEU A 187 -8.02 8.38 -5.20
N VAL A 188 -8.73 9.50 -5.16
CA VAL A 188 -8.49 10.61 -4.22
C VAL A 188 -9.83 11.08 -3.70
N PHE A 189 -9.98 11.20 -2.41
CA PHE A 189 -11.17 11.80 -1.76
C PHE A 189 -10.86 12.21 -0.31
#